data_2ec5d18856f9fb0883edadbd378145c0
#
_entry.id   2ec5d18856f9fb0883edadbd378145c0
#
_cell.length_a   1.000
_cell.length_b   1.000
_cell.length_c   1.000
_cell.angle_alpha   90.00
_cell.angle_beta   90.00
_cell.angle_gamma   90.00
#
_symmetry.space_group_name_H-M   'P 1'
#
loop_
_entity.id
_entity.type
_entity.pdbx_description
1 polymer ?
#
loop_
_entity_poly.entity_id
_entity_poly.type
_entity_poly.pdbx_seq_one_letter_code
_entity_poly.pdbx_strand_id
1 'polypeptide(L)'
;VAPDGRKIQHSHERRRSQEVIDHILGNNRKKKTEDDIDAAKQYTFSSFAQFKAIMVSMGYEVYQKDENVFVKHGGKVQKEISFSEIESLFKSGYRERTRCRQLRSILKKYRDVSSNKEELQKELKTKFGIDIVFFGKKDTPYGYMLVDHANKTVIHGARVLAVEELLDFATPEERFNRIEDYIDRLLTLNPKITQSEIYSKIRKQRAYIKKGIIYFDGQSRPLKSFMAEAIDRNNRIAMVEMFRPATETERDLLCKIFKVSRTDLVDISPERTHYYTDAVNRLREIFNDENVSFIRSRLHEEGFTIHQEEDAIYAINFKQHIIINLTEENFNLERLKKQPMKQIERHKHLQSTKHTSRFSGKAKLRDVSGGSHSEKREWEIGYKGNYDKVDEEHSMKI
;
A
#
# COMPACT_ATOMS: atom_id res chain seq x y z
N VAL A 1 51.65 36.35 -39.56
CA VAL A 1 52.13 37.73 -39.83
C VAL A 1 51.57 38.08 -41.22
N ALA A 2 50.88 39.22 -41.33
CA ALA A 2 50.41 39.71 -42.60
C ALA A 2 51.59 40.10 -43.52
N PRO A 3 51.42 40.14 -44.84
CA PRO A 3 52.50 40.50 -45.79
C PRO A 3 53.14 41.86 -45.48
N ASP A 4 52.47 42.72 -44.73
CA ASP A 4 52.91 44.04 -44.28
C ASP A 4 53.61 44.00 -42.92
N GLY A 5 53.96 42.84 -42.35
CA GLY A 5 54.66 42.64 -41.12
C GLY A 5 53.81 42.85 -39.84
N ARG A 6 52.52 43.15 -39.94
CA ARG A 6 51.62 43.26 -38.78
C ARG A 6 51.30 41.92 -38.20
N LYS A 7 51.33 41.81 -36.89
CA LYS A 7 50.82 40.60 -36.20
C LYS A 7 49.33 40.47 -36.46
N ILE A 8 48.96 39.50 -37.24
CA ILE A 8 47.55 39.08 -37.39
C ILE A 8 47.07 38.69 -36.00
N GLN A 9 46.12 39.39 -35.45
CA GLN A 9 45.52 38.95 -34.17
C GLN A 9 44.88 37.58 -34.37
N HIS A 10 45.51 36.55 -33.84
CA HIS A 10 45.00 35.17 -33.86
C HIS A 10 43.55 35.05 -33.44
N SER A 11 43.06 36.01 -32.70
CA SER A 11 41.64 36.12 -32.31
C SER A 11 40.70 36.33 -33.51
N HIS A 12 41.09 37.10 -34.54
CA HIS A 12 40.28 37.38 -35.70
C HIS A 12 40.20 36.19 -36.68
N GLU A 13 41.32 35.47 -36.90
CA GLU A 13 41.31 34.28 -37.74
C GLU A 13 40.58 33.11 -37.07
N ARG A 14 40.81 32.88 -35.79
CA ARG A 14 40.01 31.95 -35.01
C ARG A 14 38.54 32.26 -35.03
N ARG A 15 38.17 33.53 -35.00
CA ARG A 15 36.78 33.95 -35.04
C ARG A 15 36.16 33.68 -36.41
N ARG A 16 36.86 33.98 -37.53
CA ARG A 16 36.37 33.69 -38.87
C ARG A 16 36.28 32.19 -39.16
N SER A 17 37.31 31.42 -38.79
CA SER A 17 37.29 29.96 -38.92
C SER A 17 36.19 29.35 -38.06
N GLN A 18 35.96 29.85 -36.85
CA GLN A 18 34.90 29.41 -35.99
C GLN A 18 33.51 29.83 -36.54
N GLU A 19 33.39 31.02 -37.15
CA GLU A 19 32.15 31.48 -37.81
C GLU A 19 31.80 30.64 -39.02
N VAL A 20 32.79 30.21 -39.82
CA VAL A 20 32.60 29.29 -40.96
C VAL A 20 32.22 27.88 -40.46
N ILE A 21 32.94 27.38 -39.44
CA ILE A 21 32.63 26.10 -38.80
C ILE A 21 31.24 26.18 -38.15
N ASP A 22 30.95 27.25 -37.40
CA ASP A 22 29.65 27.47 -36.79
C ASP A 22 28.54 27.66 -37.83
N HIS A 23 28.83 28.24 -38.99
CA HIS A 23 27.86 28.34 -40.05
C HIS A 23 27.55 26.97 -40.67
N ILE A 24 28.56 26.17 -40.96
CA ILE A 24 28.40 24.84 -41.53
C ILE A 24 27.76 23.90 -40.49
N LEU A 25 28.30 23.87 -39.24
CA LEU A 25 27.79 23.04 -38.16
C LEU A 25 26.51 23.62 -37.57
N GLY A 26 26.34 24.96 -37.59
CA GLY A 26 25.18 25.65 -37.02
C GLY A 26 23.92 25.42 -37.80
N ASN A 27 24.00 25.39 -39.13
CA ASN A 27 22.87 25.00 -39.99
C ASN A 27 22.46 23.54 -39.72
N ASN A 28 23.41 22.66 -39.55
CA ASN A 28 23.15 21.29 -39.17
C ASN A 28 22.56 21.18 -37.74
N ARG A 29 23.03 22.00 -36.77
CA ARG A 29 22.51 22.02 -35.40
C ARG A 29 21.09 22.57 -35.34
N LYS A 30 20.80 23.68 -36.01
CA LYS A 30 19.43 24.23 -36.06
C LYS A 30 18.45 23.25 -36.69
N LYS A 31 18.83 22.67 -37.86
CA LYS A 31 18.03 21.64 -38.49
C LYS A 31 17.81 20.43 -37.62
N LYS A 32 18.88 19.92 -36.97
CA LYS A 32 18.77 18.83 -36.02
C LYS A 32 17.85 19.18 -34.84
N THR A 33 17.92 20.43 -34.34
CA THR A 33 17.03 20.86 -33.25
C THR A 33 15.57 20.88 -33.69
N GLU A 34 15.28 21.29 -34.93
CA GLU A 34 13.93 21.26 -35.53
C GLU A 34 13.44 19.82 -35.69
N ASP A 35 14.27 18.93 -36.22
CA ASP A 35 13.96 17.50 -36.36
C ASP A 35 13.69 16.85 -34.99
N ASP A 36 14.49 17.16 -33.96
CA ASP A 36 14.32 16.65 -32.60
C ASP A 36 13.05 17.23 -31.93
N ILE A 37 12.70 18.49 -32.19
CA ILE A 37 11.43 19.09 -31.72
C ILE A 37 10.25 18.36 -32.36
N ASP A 38 10.30 18.13 -33.68
CA ASP A 38 9.24 17.42 -34.37
C ASP A 38 9.14 15.96 -33.94
N ALA A 39 10.25 15.34 -33.65
CA ALA A 39 10.26 14.02 -33.01
C ALA A 39 9.62 14.07 -31.60
N ALA A 40 9.92 15.10 -30.79
CA ALA A 40 9.33 15.27 -29.46
C ALA A 40 7.81 15.50 -29.52
N LYS A 41 7.31 16.18 -30.52
CA LYS A 41 5.86 16.38 -30.75
C LYS A 41 5.09 15.07 -31.02
N GLN A 42 5.79 14.01 -31.45
CA GLN A 42 5.18 12.69 -31.66
C GLN A 42 4.92 11.92 -30.38
N TYR A 43 5.47 12.37 -29.25
CA TYR A 43 5.23 11.72 -27.95
C TYR A 43 3.83 12.04 -27.42
N THR A 44 3.36 11.14 -26.57
CA THR A 44 2.14 11.38 -25.81
C THR A 44 2.52 12.05 -24.49
N PHE A 45 2.09 13.29 -24.31
CA PHE A 45 2.31 14.09 -23.10
C PHE A 45 1.10 14.98 -22.81
N SER A 46 0.94 15.38 -21.54
CA SER A 46 -0.23 16.14 -21.06
C SER A 46 0.15 17.46 -20.38
N SER A 47 1.41 17.82 -20.38
CA SER A 47 1.89 19.05 -19.75
C SER A 47 3.23 19.51 -20.33
N PHE A 48 3.50 20.80 -20.19
CA PHE A 48 4.79 21.38 -20.57
C PHE A 48 5.98 20.72 -19.85
N ALA A 49 5.82 20.35 -18.58
CA ALA A 49 6.87 19.66 -17.85
C ALA A 49 7.26 18.31 -18.49
N GLN A 50 6.29 17.59 -19.05
CA GLN A 50 6.54 16.35 -19.79
C GLN A 50 7.24 16.61 -21.13
N PHE A 51 6.81 17.64 -21.89
CA PHE A 51 7.52 18.06 -23.10
C PHE A 51 8.97 18.45 -22.79
N LYS A 52 9.17 19.25 -21.74
CA LYS A 52 10.51 19.60 -21.25
C LYS A 52 11.35 18.37 -20.95
N ALA A 53 10.77 17.34 -20.30
CA ALA A 53 11.49 16.10 -20.00
C ALA A 53 11.94 15.36 -21.26
N ILE A 54 11.12 15.33 -22.32
CA ILE A 54 11.49 14.75 -23.61
C ILE A 54 12.71 15.49 -24.17
N MET A 55 12.65 16.80 -24.24
CA MET A 55 13.73 17.61 -24.79
C MET A 55 15.02 17.49 -23.95
N VAL A 56 14.91 17.44 -22.63
CA VAL A 56 16.07 17.21 -21.73
C VAL A 56 16.69 15.83 -22.00
N SER A 57 15.90 14.79 -22.24
CA SER A 57 16.43 13.45 -22.58
C SER A 57 17.18 13.43 -23.92
N MET A 58 16.86 14.37 -24.81
CA MET A 58 17.56 14.59 -26.09
C MET A 58 18.76 15.54 -25.98
N GLY A 59 19.06 16.06 -24.77
CA GLY A 59 20.20 16.93 -24.49
C GLY A 59 19.96 18.43 -24.63
N TYR A 60 18.70 18.84 -24.61
CA TYR A 60 18.30 20.26 -24.70
C TYR A 60 17.92 20.82 -23.32
N GLU A 61 18.19 22.10 -23.12
CA GLU A 61 17.61 22.88 -22.04
C GLU A 61 16.36 23.61 -22.56
N VAL A 62 15.25 23.50 -21.83
CA VAL A 62 13.98 24.12 -22.22
C VAL A 62 13.42 24.94 -21.08
N TYR A 63 13.03 26.17 -21.37
CA TYR A 63 12.35 27.06 -20.43
C TYR A 63 11.27 27.87 -21.15
N GLN A 64 10.24 28.23 -20.42
CA GLN A 64 9.19 29.10 -20.85
C GLN A 64 9.45 30.52 -20.36
N LYS A 65 9.26 31.49 -21.21
CA LYS A 65 9.22 32.89 -20.86
C LYS A 65 8.08 33.52 -21.62
N ASP A 66 7.17 34.17 -20.92
CA ASP A 66 5.94 34.73 -21.46
C ASP A 66 5.17 33.66 -22.27
N GLU A 67 4.76 33.94 -23.46
CA GLU A 67 4.05 33.05 -24.37
C GLU A 67 4.96 32.14 -25.20
N ASN A 68 6.27 32.21 -25.02
CA ASN A 68 7.24 31.49 -25.83
C ASN A 68 8.04 30.46 -25.00
N VAL A 69 8.39 29.38 -25.68
CA VAL A 69 9.26 28.32 -25.20
C VAL A 69 10.56 28.37 -25.96
N PHE A 70 11.64 28.46 -25.22
CA PHE A 70 12.99 28.55 -25.72
C PHE A 70 13.72 27.22 -25.54
N VAL A 71 14.20 26.71 -26.69
CA VAL A 71 15.01 25.47 -26.72
C VAL A 71 16.47 25.87 -26.88
N LYS A 72 17.29 25.50 -25.89
CA LYS A 72 18.74 25.78 -25.86
C LYS A 72 19.55 24.50 -26.04
N HIS A 73 20.69 24.64 -26.69
CA HIS A 73 21.74 23.61 -26.71
C HIS A 73 23.11 24.29 -26.56
N GLY A 74 23.95 23.77 -25.64
CA GLY A 74 25.26 24.36 -25.36
C GLY A 74 25.19 25.84 -24.94
N GLY A 75 24.18 26.22 -24.14
CA GLY A 75 23.98 27.56 -23.62
C GLY A 75 23.38 28.58 -24.61
N LYS A 76 23.23 28.22 -25.91
CA LYS A 76 22.66 29.10 -26.95
C LYS A 76 21.22 28.67 -27.29
N VAL A 77 20.33 29.65 -27.45
CA VAL A 77 18.97 29.44 -28.00
C VAL A 77 19.08 28.96 -29.43
N GLN A 78 18.51 27.81 -29.75
CA GLN A 78 18.47 27.21 -31.08
C GLN A 78 17.14 27.48 -31.75
N LYS A 79 16.04 27.44 -31.02
CA LYS A 79 14.67 27.63 -31.52
C LYS A 79 13.79 28.28 -30.47
N GLU A 80 12.84 29.06 -30.92
CA GLU A 80 11.73 29.62 -30.17
C GLU A 80 10.44 29.05 -30.74
N ILE A 81 9.51 28.63 -29.89
CA ILE A 81 8.23 27.99 -30.24
C ILE A 81 7.16 28.67 -29.40
N SER A 82 5.99 28.94 -29.99
CA SER A 82 4.85 29.43 -29.21
C SER A 82 4.40 28.37 -28.19
N PHE A 83 4.12 28.80 -26.97
CA PHE A 83 3.58 27.91 -25.96
C PHE A 83 2.25 27.29 -26.38
N SER A 84 1.38 28.05 -27.07
CA SER A 84 0.10 27.58 -27.58
C SER A 84 0.24 26.42 -28.57
N GLU A 85 1.32 26.40 -29.38
CA GLU A 85 1.62 25.28 -30.28
C GLU A 85 1.86 23.98 -29.49
N ILE A 86 2.64 24.05 -28.41
CA ILE A 86 2.93 22.89 -27.55
C ILE A 86 1.68 22.49 -26.77
N GLU A 87 0.93 23.45 -26.24
CA GLU A 87 -0.29 23.24 -25.48
C GLU A 87 -1.36 22.51 -26.32
N SER A 88 -1.46 22.83 -27.60
CA SER A 88 -2.39 22.17 -28.52
C SER A 88 -2.15 20.67 -28.67
N LEU A 89 -0.95 20.20 -28.33
CA LEU A 89 -0.55 18.78 -28.38
C LEU A 89 -0.81 18.03 -27.10
N PHE A 90 -1.27 18.70 -26.02
CA PHE A 90 -1.53 18.04 -24.75
C PHE A 90 -2.68 17.04 -24.87
N LYS A 91 -2.37 15.78 -24.60
CA LYS A 91 -3.33 14.68 -24.58
C LYS A 91 -3.76 14.41 -23.14
N SER A 92 -5.01 14.73 -22.82
CA SER A 92 -5.59 14.42 -21.51
C SER A 92 -6.00 12.94 -21.41
N GLY A 93 -5.90 12.35 -20.22
CA GLY A 93 -6.52 11.08 -19.91
C GLY A 93 -5.72 9.80 -20.20
N TYR A 94 -4.50 9.90 -20.72
CA TYR A 94 -3.66 8.73 -20.96
C TYR A 94 -3.20 8.08 -19.63
N ARG A 95 -3.83 6.96 -19.27
CA ARG A 95 -3.49 6.19 -18.06
C ARG A 95 -3.14 4.75 -18.43
N GLU A 96 -1.90 4.48 -18.73
CA GLU A 96 -1.42 3.12 -18.96
C GLU A 96 -1.04 2.41 -17.66
N ARG A 97 -2.05 1.88 -16.97
CA ARG A 97 -1.81 1.11 -15.72
C ARG A 97 -0.88 -0.08 -15.92
N THR A 98 -1.03 -0.77 -17.05
CA THR A 98 -0.19 -1.93 -17.40
C THR A 98 1.27 -1.53 -17.59
N ARG A 99 1.52 -0.44 -18.34
CA ARG A 99 2.87 0.05 -18.55
C ARG A 99 3.53 0.55 -17.27
N CYS A 100 2.79 1.25 -16.43
CA CYS A 100 3.29 1.66 -15.11
C CYS A 100 3.72 0.46 -14.24
N ARG A 101 2.99 -0.66 -14.27
CA ARG A 101 3.37 -1.89 -13.55
C ARG A 101 4.65 -2.50 -14.13
N GLN A 102 4.77 -2.58 -15.45
CA GLN A 102 5.97 -3.07 -16.11
C GLN A 102 7.19 -2.21 -15.78
N LEU A 103 7.06 -0.88 -15.91
CA LEU A 103 8.11 0.07 -15.58
C LEU A 103 8.52 -0.03 -14.11
N ARG A 104 7.56 -0.19 -13.20
CA ARG A 104 7.84 -0.40 -11.78
C ARG A 104 8.73 -1.64 -11.54
N SER A 105 8.40 -2.75 -12.18
CA SER A 105 9.18 -3.98 -12.05
C SER A 105 10.59 -3.81 -12.62
N ILE A 106 10.72 -3.13 -13.76
CA ILE A 106 12.01 -2.81 -14.38
C ILE A 106 12.84 -1.91 -13.45
N LEU A 107 12.24 -0.78 -12.97
CA LEU A 107 12.94 0.16 -12.10
C LEU A 107 13.46 -0.52 -10.83
N LYS A 108 12.63 -1.34 -10.17
CA LYS A 108 13.03 -2.06 -8.95
C LYS A 108 14.18 -3.02 -9.22
N LYS A 109 14.08 -3.83 -10.27
CA LYS A 109 15.11 -4.79 -10.64
C LYS A 109 16.44 -4.11 -10.91
N TYR A 110 16.43 -3.01 -11.67
CA TYR A 110 17.67 -2.34 -12.07
C TYR A 110 18.22 -1.44 -10.95
N ARG A 111 17.38 -0.85 -10.09
CA ARG A 111 17.81 -0.20 -8.86
C ARG A 111 18.60 -1.17 -7.96
N ASP A 112 18.10 -2.41 -7.81
CA ASP A 112 18.69 -3.41 -6.90
C ASP A 112 20.06 -3.91 -7.36
N VAL A 113 20.41 -3.69 -8.64
CA VAL A 113 21.72 -4.08 -9.21
C VAL A 113 22.60 -2.87 -9.53
N SER A 114 22.10 -1.65 -9.41
CA SER A 114 22.88 -0.43 -9.63
C SER A 114 23.39 0.12 -8.30
N SER A 115 24.59 0.67 -8.33
CA SER A 115 25.22 1.27 -7.15
C SER A 115 24.86 2.75 -6.95
N ASN A 116 24.39 3.40 -8.00
CA ASN A 116 24.06 4.83 -7.98
C ASN A 116 23.08 5.20 -9.09
N LYS A 117 22.67 6.47 -9.06
CA LYS A 117 21.68 7.06 -9.97
C LYS A 117 22.15 7.05 -11.43
N GLU A 118 23.39 7.36 -11.68
CA GLU A 118 24.01 7.47 -13.00
C GLU A 118 24.05 6.08 -13.68
N GLU A 119 24.42 5.07 -12.93
CA GLU A 119 24.43 3.69 -13.41
C GLU A 119 23.02 3.22 -13.74
N LEU A 120 22.05 3.47 -12.87
CA LEU A 120 20.65 3.15 -13.12
C LEU A 120 20.14 3.81 -14.41
N GLN A 121 20.40 5.12 -14.61
CA GLN A 121 20.03 5.84 -15.83
C GLN A 121 20.65 5.21 -17.08
N LYS A 122 21.95 4.89 -17.04
CA LYS A 122 22.68 4.27 -18.15
C LYS A 122 22.08 2.89 -18.51
N GLU A 123 21.85 2.05 -17.51
CA GLU A 123 21.29 0.70 -17.70
C GLU A 123 19.90 0.74 -18.35
N LEU A 124 19.02 1.63 -17.85
CA LEU A 124 17.66 1.76 -18.37
C LEU A 124 17.64 2.32 -19.79
N LYS A 125 18.49 3.29 -20.07
CA LYS A 125 18.63 3.86 -21.41
C LYS A 125 19.11 2.83 -22.41
N THR A 126 20.18 2.11 -22.05
CA THR A 126 20.83 1.15 -22.94
C THR A 126 19.95 -0.07 -23.23
N LYS A 127 19.28 -0.61 -22.21
CA LYS A 127 18.52 -1.87 -22.32
C LYS A 127 17.09 -1.68 -22.77
N PHE A 128 16.47 -0.57 -22.42
CA PHE A 128 15.02 -0.36 -22.64
C PHE A 128 14.67 0.90 -23.41
N GLY A 129 15.65 1.75 -23.74
CA GLY A 129 15.38 3.05 -24.33
C GLY A 129 14.56 3.96 -23.42
N ILE A 130 14.77 3.87 -22.10
CA ILE A 130 14.06 4.65 -21.10
C ILE A 130 15.03 5.64 -20.47
N ASP A 131 14.75 6.92 -20.60
CA ASP A 131 15.48 7.97 -19.90
C ASP A 131 14.75 8.39 -18.62
N ILE A 132 15.50 8.55 -17.53
CA ILE A 132 15.00 9.13 -16.27
C ILE A 132 15.44 10.59 -16.23
N VAL A 133 14.50 11.50 -16.20
CA VAL A 133 14.76 12.94 -16.04
C VAL A 133 14.37 13.36 -14.64
N PHE A 134 15.36 13.68 -13.80
CA PHE A 134 15.15 14.15 -12.44
C PHE A 134 14.89 15.64 -12.36
N PHE A 135 14.07 16.06 -11.38
CA PHE A 135 13.75 17.45 -11.10
C PHE A 135 14.22 17.83 -9.69
N GLY A 136 14.75 19.04 -9.56
CA GLY A 136 15.26 19.56 -8.31
C GLY A 136 16.78 19.65 -8.30
N LYS A 137 17.37 19.64 -7.11
CA LYS A 137 18.82 19.67 -6.95
C LYS A 137 19.42 18.32 -7.34
N LYS A 138 20.65 18.33 -7.88
CA LYS A 138 21.33 17.12 -8.37
C LYS A 138 21.36 15.98 -7.33
N ASP A 139 21.63 16.33 -6.07
CA ASP A 139 21.80 15.34 -5.01
C ASP A 139 20.50 15.03 -4.26
N THR A 140 19.50 15.90 -4.34
CA THR A 140 18.18 15.74 -3.68
C THR A 140 17.04 16.08 -4.64
N PRO A 141 16.80 15.26 -5.66
CA PRO A 141 15.66 15.46 -6.55
C PRO A 141 14.35 15.20 -5.79
N TYR A 142 13.37 16.07 -6.04
CA TYR A 142 12.04 15.91 -5.44
C TYR A 142 11.08 15.05 -6.30
N GLY A 143 11.50 14.73 -7.53
CA GLY A 143 10.70 13.93 -8.46
C GLY A 143 11.44 13.61 -9.74
N TYR A 144 10.82 12.81 -10.59
CA TYR A 144 11.37 12.45 -11.89
C TYR A 144 10.27 12.13 -12.91
N MET A 145 10.64 12.12 -14.18
CA MET A 145 9.83 11.58 -15.27
C MET A 145 10.59 10.48 -16.01
N LEU A 146 9.83 9.52 -16.52
CA LEU A 146 10.30 8.46 -17.38
C LEU A 146 9.93 8.81 -18.81
N VAL A 147 10.92 8.97 -19.67
CA VAL A 147 10.76 9.13 -21.11
C VAL A 147 10.97 7.76 -21.77
N ASP A 148 9.89 7.17 -22.22
CA ASP A 148 9.88 5.87 -22.91
C ASP A 148 9.96 6.10 -24.40
N HIS A 149 11.13 6.01 -24.96
CA HIS A 149 11.39 6.28 -26.37
C HIS A 149 10.77 5.23 -27.30
N ALA A 150 10.68 3.98 -26.85
CA ALA A 150 10.11 2.90 -27.63
C ALA A 150 8.59 3.08 -27.82
N ASN A 151 7.88 3.53 -26.77
CA ASN A 151 6.44 3.75 -26.82
C ASN A 151 6.06 5.21 -27.07
N LYS A 152 7.04 6.10 -27.24
CA LYS A 152 6.84 7.55 -27.37
C LYS A 152 5.89 8.13 -26.32
N THR A 153 6.15 7.80 -25.03
CA THR A 153 5.33 8.24 -23.91
C THR A 153 6.17 8.81 -22.79
N VAL A 154 5.58 9.73 -22.04
CA VAL A 154 6.19 10.29 -20.84
C VAL A 154 5.31 10.01 -19.63
N ILE A 155 5.90 9.39 -18.62
CA ILE A 155 5.17 8.95 -17.42
C ILE A 155 5.77 9.65 -16.21
N HIS A 156 4.90 10.24 -15.39
CA HIS A 156 5.30 10.86 -14.13
C HIS A 156 5.80 9.79 -13.16
N GLY A 157 7.02 9.95 -12.63
CA GLY A 157 7.69 8.96 -11.80
C GLY A 157 6.89 8.54 -10.56
N ALA A 158 6.20 9.47 -9.90
CA ALA A 158 5.37 9.18 -8.74
C ALA A 158 4.24 8.17 -9.02
N ARG A 159 3.80 8.01 -10.27
CA ARG A 159 2.82 6.97 -10.67
C ARG A 159 3.44 5.58 -10.77
N VAL A 160 4.75 5.50 -10.88
CA VAL A 160 5.49 4.25 -11.04
C VAL A 160 6.17 3.86 -9.75
N LEU A 161 7.04 4.72 -9.22
CA LEU A 161 7.81 4.47 -7.99
C LEU A 161 8.11 5.82 -7.33
N ALA A 162 8.05 5.90 -6.00
CA ALA A 162 8.44 7.12 -5.30
C ALA A 162 9.95 7.41 -5.51
N VAL A 163 10.34 8.67 -5.54
CA VAL A 163 11.75 9.05 -5.82
C VAL A 163 12.70 8.56 -4.73
N GLU A 164 12.24 8.56 -3.49
CA GLU A 164 12.98 8.05 -2.34
C GLU A 164 13.21 6.54 -2.45
N GLU A 165 12.20 5.81 -2.95
CA GLU A 165 12.29 4.37 -3.20
C GLU A 165 13.19 4.06 -4.40
N LEU A 166 13.15 4.90 -5.44
CA LEU A 166 13.98 4.75 -6.64
C LEU A 166 15.46 4.98 -6.34
N LEU A 167 15.79 5.91 -5.46
CA LEU A 167 17.16 6.29 -5.11
C LEU A 167 17.70 5.52 -3.89
N ASP A 168 16.95 4.58 -3.34
CA ASP A 168 17.44 3.69 -2.28
C ASP A 168 18.20 2.50 -2.89
N PHE A 169 19.48 2.68 -3.12
CA PHE A 169 20.38 1.67 -3.68
C PHE A 169 20.86 0.62 -2.67
N ALA A 170 20.33 0.62 -1.46
CA ALA A 170 20.59 -0.44 -0.49
C ALA A 170 20.12 -1.80 -1.05
N THR A 171 20.79 -2.85 -0.65
CA THR A 171 20.39 -4.22 -1.01
C THR A 171 19.01 -4.54 -0.42
N PRO A 172 18.28 -5.51 -1.01
CA PRO A 172 17.01 -5.96 -0.46
C PRO A 172 17.13 -6.39 1.01
N GLU A 173 18.23 -7.02 1.38
CA GLU A 173 18.50 -7.46 2.75
C GLU A 173 18.70 -6.28 3.71
N GLU A 174 19.50 -5.29 3.32
CA GLU A 174 19.69 -4.07 4.12
C GLU A 174 18.38 -3.31 4.32
N ARG A 175 17.54 -3.24 3.29
CA ARG A 175 16.20 -2.64 3.41
C ARG A 175 15.30 -3.40 4.39
N PHE A 176 15.34 -4.74 4.35
CA PHE A 176 14.63 -5.56 5.34
C PHE A 176 15.14 -5.32 6.76
N ASN A 177 16.46 -5.31 6.94
CA ASN A 177 17.07 -5.08 8.25
C ASN A 177 16.65 -3.72 8.82
N ARG A 178 16.61 -2.66 8.02
CA ARG A 178 16.08 -1.35 8.46
C ARG A 178 14.64 -1.42 8.98
N ILE A 179 13.78 -2.22 8.35
CA ILE A 179 12.39 -2.39 8.80
C ILE A 179 12.35 -3.18 10.11
N GLU A 180 13.11 -4.26 10.23
CA GLU A 180 13.24 -5.01 11.47
C GLU A 180 13.75 -4.16 12.63
N ASP A 181 14.84 -3.41 12.40
CA ASP A 181 15.41 -2.49 13.40
C ASP A 181 14.42 -1.38 13.78
N TYR A 182 13.59 -0.94 12.83
CA TYR A 182 12.55 0.03 13.14
C TYR A 182 11.44 -0.58 14.00
N ILE A 183 11.02 -1.83 13.74
CA ILE A 183 10.06 -2.55 14.56
C ILE A 183 10.63 -2.78 15.96
N ASP A 184 11.89 -3.18 16.08
CA ASP A 184 12.57 -3.36 17.36
C ASP A 184 12.57 -2.07 18.20
N ARG A 185 12.92 -0.95 17.57
CA ARG A 185 12.83 0.37 18.22
C ARG A 185 11.41 0.72 18.66
N LEU A 186 10.40 0.39 17.88
CA LEU A 186 9.01 0.62 18.26
C LEU A 186 8.60 -0.20 19.48
N LEU A 187 9.02 -1.47 19.55
CA LEU A 187 8.79 -2.34 20.70
C LEU A 187 9.55 -1.87 21.94
N THR A 188 10.76 -1.36 21.77
CA THR A 188 11.56 -0.80 22.88
C THR A 188 10.93 0.49 23.42
N LEU A 189 10.46 1.39 22.55
CA LEU A 189 9.85 2.67 22.96
C LEU A 189 8.45 2.50 23.52
N ASN A 190 7.70 1.54 23.03
CA ASN A 190 6.37 1.18 23.52
C ASN A 190 6.26 -0.33 23.66
N PRO A 191 6.59 -0.90 24.83
CA PRO A 191 6.53 -2.33 25.05
C PRO A 191 5.15 -2.98 24.92
N LYS A 192 4.07 -2.16 24.98
CA LYS A 192 2.69 -2.62 24.79
C LYS A 192 2.16 -2.39 23.36
N ILE A 193 2.99 -1.95 22.43
CA ILE A 193 2.56 -1.67 21.05
C ILE A 193 1.95 -2.89 20.36
N THR A 194 0.79 -2.73 19.76
CA THR A 194 0.07 -3.78 19.03
C THR A 194 0.53 -3.92 17.58
N GLN A 195 0.20 -5.06 16.95
CA GLN A 195 0.46 -5.25 15.51
C GLN A 195 -0.21 -4.17 14.65
N SER A 196 -1.42 -3.74 15.01
CA SER A 196 -2.16 -2.70 14.27
C SER A 196 -1.43 -1.36 14.30
N GLU A 197 -0.91 -0.98 15.47
CA GLU A 197 -0.13 0.26 15.62
C GLU A 197 1.21 0.19 14.89
N ILE A 198 1.92 -0.94 14.96
CA ILE A 198 3.14 -1.17 14.16
C ILE A 198 2.82 -1.04 12.69
N TYR A 199 1.74 -1.69 12.22
CA TYR A 199 1.30 -1.61 10.83
C TYR A 199 1.07 -0.17 10.37
N SER A 200 0.39 0.65 11.18
CA SER A 200 0.14 2.05 10.85
C SER A 200 1.44 2.85 10.60
N LYS A 201 2.51 2.49 11.29
CA LYS A 201 3.83 3.14 11.21
C LYS A 201 4.67 2.62 10.03
N ILE A 202 4.67 1.30 9.76
CA ILE A 202 5.46 0.71 8.68
C ILE A 202 4.74 0.75 7.31
N ARG A 203 3.43 0.98 7.29
CA ARG A 203 2.61 1.06 6.06
C ARG A 203 3.15 2.07 5.06
N LYS A 204 3.67 3.21 5.52
CA LYS A 204 4.27 4.23 4.65
C LYS A 204 5.47 3.69 3.87
N GLN A 205 6.17 2.71 4.42
CA GLN A 205 7.28 2.00 3.77
C GLN A 205 6.80 0.82 2.92
N ARG A 206 5.48 0.64 2.75
CA ARG A 206 4.84 -0.49 2.04
C ARG A 206 5.18 -1.86 2.64
N ALA A 207 5.52 -1.88 3.93
CA ALA A 207 5.72 -3.10 4.69
C ALA A 207 4.48 -3.43 5.51
N TYR A 208 4.26 -4.72 5.77
CA TYR A 208 3.24 -5.18 6.70
C TYR A 208 3.65 -6.49 7.37
N ILE A 209 3.03 -6.78 8.51
CA ILE A 209 3.25 -8.00 9.27
C ILE A 209 1.97 -8.83 9.22
N LYS A 210 2.10 -10.11 8.90
CA LYS A 210 1.01 -11.09 8.97
C LYS A 210 1.54 -12.39 9.54
N LYS A 211 0.96 -12.86 10.66
CA LYS A 211 1.35 -14.12 11.31
C LYS A 211 2.86 -14.23 11.62
N GLY A 212 3.44 -13.16 12.14
CA GLY A 212 4.88 -13.14 12.46
C GLY A 212 5.81 -13.11 11.26
N ILE A 213 5.30 -12.82 10.06
CA ILE A 213 6.09 -12.68 8.84
C ILE A 213 6.01 -11.23 8.37
N ILE A 214 7.16 -10.62 8.10
CA ILE A 214 7.25 -9.30 7.44
C ILE A 214 7.15 -9.53 5.94
N TYR A 215 6.30 -8.74 5.30
CA TYR A 215 6.18 -8.65 3.85
C TYR A 215 6.63 -7.27 3.41
N PHE A 216 7.57 -7.24 2.49
CA PHE A 216 8.13 -6.01 1.96
C PHE A 216 8.67 -6.24 0.55
N ASP A 217 8.34 -5.36 -0.39
CA ASP A 217 8.85 -5.33 -1.77
C ASP A 217 8.74 -6.68 -2.53
N GLY A 218 7.65 -7.41 -2.29
CA GLY A 218 7.41 -8.73 -2.90
C GLY A 218 8.16 -9.89 -2.24
N GLN A 219 8.94 -9.62 -1.21
CA GLN A 219 9.65 -10.61 -0.42
C GLN A 219 8.98 -10.80 0.94
N SER A 220 9.29 -11.90 1.61
CA SER A 220 8.80 -12.17 2.96
C SER A 220 9.89 -12.81 3.81
N ARG A 221 9.96 -12.41 5.08
CA ARG A 221 10.88 -12.98 6.06
C ARG A 221 10.18 -13.11 7.42
N PRO A 222 10.39 -14.23 8.15
CA PRO A 222 9.87 -14.33 9.53
C PRO A 222 10.50 -13.26 10.40
N LEU A 223 9.71 -12.66 11.29
CA LEU A 223 10.21 -11.82 12.39
C LEU A 223 11.11 -12.66 13.32
N LYS A 224 12.06 -12.02 13.96
CA LYS A 224 12.80 -12.63 15.07
C LYS A 224 11.80 -13.12 16.14
N SER A 225 12.02 -14.31 16.71
CA SER A 225 11.04 -14.96 17.59
C SER A 225 10.59 -14.06 18.74
N PHE A 226 11.52 -13.36 19.39
CA PHE A 226 11.21 -12.45 20.49
C PHE A 226 10.27 -11.29 20.09
N MET A 227 10.42 -10.75 18.87
CA MET A 227 9.52 -9.69 18.36
C MET A 227 8.13 -10.26 18.07
N ALA A 228 8.07 -11.43 17.42
CA ALA A 228 6.81 -12.08 17.11
C ALA A 228 6.03 -12.42 18.37
N GLU A 229 6.70 -12.95 19.39
CA GLU A 229 6.11 -13.27 20.70
C GLU A 229 5.64 -12.02 21.45
N ALA A 230 6.45 -10.94 21.44
CA ALA A 230 6.07 -9.68 22.06
C ALA A 230 4.82 -9.08 21.41
N ILE A 231 4.76 -9.05 20.08
CA ILE A 231 3.60 -8.54 19.33
C ILE A 231 2.37 -9.39 19.60
N ASP A 232 2.50 -10.72 19.59
CA ASP A 232 1.38 -11.63 19.85
C ASP A 232 0.86 -11.46 21.29
N ARG A 233 1.76 -11.36 22.29
CA ARG A 233 1.38 -11.05 23.66
C ARG A 233 0.63 -9.73 23.75
N ASN A 234 1.15 -8.67 23.14
CA ASN A 234 0.53 -7.35 23.19
C ASN A 234 -0.87 -7.34 22.53
N ASN A 235 -1.03 -8.06 21.41
CA ASN A 235 -2.34 -8.22 20.76
C ASN A 235 -3.34 -8.93 21.69
N ARG A 236 -2.91 -9.96 22.43
CA ARG A 236 -3.77 -10.68 23.39
C ARG A 236 -4.15 -9.79 24.58
N ILE A 237 -3.21 -9.02 25.11
CA ILE A 237 -3.47 -8.03 26.17
C ILE A 237 -4.51 -7.01 25.68
N ALA A 238 -4.30 -6.40 24.52
CA ALA A 238 -5.22 -5.43 23.94
C ALA A 238 -6.64 -6.02 23.73
N MET A 239 -6.74 -7.30 23.36
CA MET A 239 -8.04 -7.97 23.25
C MET A 239 -8.74 -8.06 24.59
N VAL A 240 -8.04 -8.41 25.68
CA VAL A 240 -8.63 -8.44 27.02
C VAL A 240 -9.07 -7.04 27.46
N GLU A 241 -8.24 -6.02 27.20
CA GLU A 241 -8.54 -4.62 27.53
C GLU A 241 -9.82 -4.11 26.85
N MET A 242 -10.16 -4.62 25.66
CA MET A 242 -11.40 -4.27 25.00
C MET A 242 -12.67 -4.75 25.70
N PHE A 243 -12.59 -5.88 26.43
CA PHE A 243 -13.78 -6.50 27.05
C PHE A 243 -14.33 -5.75 28.25
N ARG A 244 -13.52 -5.01 29.00
CA ARG A 244 -13.94 -4.28 30.21
C ARG A 244 -14.82 -5.12 31.13
N PRO A 245 -14.26 -6.15 31.78
CA PRO A 245 -15.02 -7.05 32.64
C PRO A 245 -15.67 -6.31 33.81
N ALA A 246 -16.86 -6.75 34.24
CA ALA A 246 -17.58 -6.16 35.37
C ALA A 246 -17.21 -6.77 36.71
N THR A 247 -16.63 -7.99 36.71
CA THR A 247 -16.22 -8.73 37.90
C THR A 247 -14.80 -9.31 37.78
N GLU A 248 -14.19 -9.64 38.89
CA GLU A 248 -12.86 -10.29 38.92
C GLU A 248 -12.90 -11.68 38.26
N THR A 249 -14.00 -12.43 38.43
CA THR A 249 -14.18 -13.77 37.86
C THR A 249 -14.23 -13.68 36.30
N GLU A 250 -14.88 -12.67 35.75
CA GLU A 250 -14.90 -12.41 34.32
C GLU A 250 -13.51 -12.03 33.80
N ARG A 251 -12.77 -11.21 34.55
CA ARG A 251 -11.38 -10.85 34.20
C ARG A 251 -10.48 -12.07 34.17
N ASP A 252 -10.59 -12.91 35.19
CA ASP A 252 -9.77 -14.13 35.30
C ASP A 252 -10.07 -15.10 34.16
N LEU A 253 -11.35 -15.25 33.78
CA LEU A 253 -11.71 -16.06 32.63
C LEU A 253 -11.14 -15.49 31.31
N LEU A 254 -11.19 -14.17 31.08
CA LEU A 254 -10.58 -13.54 29.93
C LEU A 254 -9.07 -13.79 29.89
N CYS A 255 -8.38 -13.69 31.04
CA CYS A 255 -6.96 -14.02 31.14
C CYS A 255 -6.67 -15.46 30.70
N LYS A 256 -7.49 -16.43 31.13
CA LYS A 256 -7.38 -17.84 30.73
C LYS A 256 -7.62 -18.00 29.20
N ILE A 257 -8.70 -17.45 28.66
CA ILE A 257 -9.07 -17.57 27.25
C ILE A 257 -7.97 -17.01 26.34
N PHE A 258 -7.48 -15.82 26.67
CA PHE A 258 -6.46 -15.13 25.85
C PHE A 258 -5.03 -15.49 26.24
N LYS A 259 -4.81 -16.34 27.24
CA LYS A 259 -3.48 -16.75 27.76
C LYS A 259 -2.61 -15.53 28.10
N VAL A 260 -3.16 -14.61 28.87
CA VAL A 260 -2.51 -13.38 29.33
C VAL A 260 -2.32 -13.47 30.82
N SER A 261 -1.18 -13.02 31.35
CA SER A 261 -0.98 -12.95 32.80
C SER A 261 -1.81 -11.83 33.43
N ARG A 262 -2.37 -12.05 34.57
CA ARG A 262 -3.10 -11.03 35.33
C ARG A 262 -2.23 -9.80 35.64
N THR A 263 -0.94 -9.99 35.80
CA THR A 263 0.04 -8.91 36.05
C THR A 263 0.24 -8.01 34.83
N ASP A 264 -0.05 -8.50 33.63
CA ASP A 264 0.04 -7.72 32.39
C ASP A 264 -1.12 -6.72 32.24
N LEU A 265 -2.21 -6.90 33.03
CA LEU A 265 -3.44 -6.12 33.00
C LEU A 265 -3.56 -5.16 34.19
N VAL A 266 -2.48 -4.51 34.57
CA VAL A 266 -2.39 -3.70 35.81
C VAL A 266 -3.44 -2.58 35.89
N ASP A 267 -3.85 -2.03 34.76
CA ASP A 267 -4.72 -0.86 34.70
C ASP A 267 -6.20 -1.19 34.50
N ILE A 268 -6.58 -2.47 34.46
CA ILE A 268 -7.96 -2.88 34.25
C ILE A 268 -8.61 -3.30 35.55
N SER A 269 -9.39 -2.37 36.12
CA SER A 269 -10.30 -2.70 37.21
C SER A 269 -11.66 -3.12 36.67
N PRO A 270 -12.27 -4.20 37.21
CA PRO A 270 -13.63 -4.56 36.84
C PRO A 270 -14.61 -3.42 37.15
N GLU A 271 -15.44 -3.08 36.14
CA GLU A 271 -16.43 -2.02 36.27
C GLU A 271 -17.73 -2.38 35.55
N ARG A 272 -18.88 -2.19 36.22
CA ARG A 272 -20.20 -2.33 35.59
C ARG A 272 -20.50 -1.11 34.74
N THR A 273 -20.25 -1.21 33.45
CA THR A 273 -20.57 -0.16 32.48
C THR A 273 -22.05 -0.19 32.07
N HIS A 274 -22.55 0.89 31.49
CA HIS A 274 -23.89 0.94 30.89
C HIS A 274 -24.10 -0.18 29.85
N TYR A 275 -23.11 -0.42 29.01
CA TYR A 275 -23.15 -1.50 27.98
C TYR A 275 -23.26 -2.90 28.60
N TYR A 276 -22.63 -3.14 29.74
CA TYR A 276 -22.77 -4.38 30.49
C TYR A 276 -24.21 -4.55 30.98
N THR A 277 -24.76 -3.50 31.60
CA THR A 277 -26.12 -3.51 32.12
C THR A 277 -27.16 -3.75 31.03
N ASP A 278 -27.02 -3.10 29.90
CA ASP A 278 -27.89 -3.29 28.72
C ASP A 278 -27.81 -4.72 28.20
N ALA A 279 -26.62 -5.29 28.13
CA ALA A 279 -26.43 -6.67 27.69
C ALA A 279 -27.05 -7.69 28.67
N VAL A 280 -26.91 -7.46 29.98
CA VAL A 280 -27.59 -8.29 31.02
C VAL A 280 -29.10 -8.21 30.87
N ASN A 281 -29.66 -7.02 30.68
CA ASN A 281 -31.10 -6.85 30.51
C ASN A 281 -31.59 -7.59 29.24
N ARG A 282 -30.89 -7.46 28.15
CA ARG A 282 -31.19 -8.17 26.89
C ARG A 282 -31.13 -9.68 27.05
N LEU A 283 -30.13 -10.19 27.77
CA LEU A 283 -30.05 -11.62 28.09
C LEU A 283 -31.21 -12.06 28.96
N ARG A 284 -31.64 -11.25 29.96
CA ARG A 284 -32.81 -11.55 30.79
C ARG A 284 -34.08 -11.65 29.98
N GLU A 285 -34.30 -10.77 29.00
CA GLU A 285 -35.44 -10.85 28.06
C GLU A 285 -35.41 -12.21 27.33
N ILE A 286 -34.28 -12.62 26.79
CA ILE A 286 -34.14 -13.92 26.09
C ILE A 286 -34.40 -15.11 27.03
N PHE A 287 -33.87 -15.06 28.27
CA PHE A 287 -34.06 -16.14 29.23
C PHE A 287 -35.45 -16.22 29.78
N ASN A 288 -36.21 -15.12 29.82
CA ASN A 288 -37.60 -15.06 30.32
C ASN A 288 -38.64 -15.31 29.22
N ASP A 289 -38.26 -15.26 27.96
CA ASP A 289 -39.20 -15.49 26.85
C ASP A 289 -39.56 -16.98 26.78
N GLU A 290 -40.83 -17.30 27.15
CA GLU A 290 -41.36 -18.65 27.14
C GLU A 290 -41.46 -19.26 25.71
N ASN A 291 -41.56 -18.40 24.69
CA ASN A 291 -41.62 -18.84 23.30
C ASN A 291 -40.25 -19.31 22.76
N VAL A 292 -39.16 -19.01 23.45
CA VAL A 292 -37.81 -19.46 23.05
C VAL A 292 -37.56 -20.86 23.55
N SER A 293 -37.81 -21.85 22.69
CA SER A 293 -37.53 -23.27 22.99
C SER A 293 -36.05 -23.61 23.05
N PHE A 294 -35.20 -22.82 22.37
CA PHE A 294 -33.77 -23.10 22.16
C PHE A 294 -32.92 -21.89 22.53
N ILE A 295 -32.70 -21.68 23.82
CA ILE A 295 -31.97 -20.50 24.32
C ILE A 295 -30.55 -20.42 23.74
N ARG A 296 -29.81 -21.53 23.67
CA ARG A 296 -28.44 -21.54 23.11
C ARG A 296 -28.41 -21.04 21.65
N SER A 297 -29.38 -21.44 20.83
CA SER A 297 -29.47 -20.97 19.44
C SER A 297 -29.77 -19.49 19.38
N ARG A 298 -30.69 -19.03 20.23
CA ARG A 298 -31.05 -17.61 20.29
C ARG A 298 -29.89 -16.74 20.76
N LEU A 299 -29.14 -17.19 21.78
CA LEU A 299 -27.93 -16.51 22.25
C LEU A 299 -26.86 -16.42 21.14
N HIS A 300 -26.71 -17.51 20.38
CA HIS A 300 -25.77 -17.53 19.25
C HIS A 300 -26.19 -16.55 18.12
N GLU A 301 -27.48 -16.47 17.82
CA GLU A 301 -28.02 -15.46 16.87
C GLU A 301 -27.71 -14.03 17.32
N GLU A 302 -27.78 -13.77 18.62
CA GLU A 302 -27.40 -12.48 19.23
C GLU A 302 -25.87 -12.28 19.36
N GLY A 303 -25.08 -13.28 18.93
CA GLY A 303 -23.61 -13.22 18.92
C GLY A 303 -22.94 -13.67 20.24
N PHE A 304 -23.71 -14.25 21.15
CA PHE A 304 -23.15 -14.78 22.40
C PHE A 304 -22.73 -16.24 22.25
N THR A 305 -21.54 -16.55 22.77
CA THR A 305 -21.02 -17.91 22.94
C THR A 305 -21.05 -18.27 24.41
N ILE A 306 -21.56 -19.47 24.74
CA ILE A 306 -21.59 -19.96 26.11
C ILE A 306 -20.29 -20.67 26.41
N HIS A 307 -19.62 -20.23 27.45
CA HIS A 307 -18.42 -20.87 28.02
C HIS A 307 -18.73 -21.40 29.42
N GLN A 308 -18.34 -22.62 29.69
CA GLN A 308 -18.58 -23.29 30.98
C GLN A 308 -17.26 -23.58 31.68
N GLU A 309 -17.07 -23.04 32.85
CA GLU A 309 -16.04 -23.39 33.82
C GLU A 309 -16.63 -24.36 34.87
N GLU A 310 -15.83 -24.84 35.80
CA GLU A 310 -16.26 -25.82 36.82
C GLU A 310 -17.46 -25.33 37.61
N ASP A 311 -17.43 -24.11 38.11
CA ASP A 311 -18.44 -23.51 39.00
C ASP A 311 -19.27 -22.40 38.39
N ALA A 312 -19.03 -22.00 37.14
CA ALA A 312 -19.69 -20.85 36.54
C ALA A 312 -19.92 -21.01 35.05
N ILE A 313 -21.00 -20.37 34.57
CA ILE A 313 -21.35 -20.31 33.14
C ILE A 313 -21.30 -18.85 32.69
N TYR A 314 -20.65 -18.62 31.58
CA TYR A 314 -20.43 -17.28 30.99
C TYR A 314 -21.05 -17.18 29.62
N ALA A 315 -21.62 -16.01 29.32
CA ALA A 315 -22.02 -15.60 27.98
C ALA A 315 -20.99 -14.57 27.45
N ILE A 316 -20.34 -14.88 26.32
CA ILE A 316 -19.27 -14.07 25.77
C ILE A 316 -19.67 -13.59 24.37
N ASN A 317 -19.70 -12.28 24.16
CA ASN A 317 -19.85 -11.68 22.83
C ASN A 317 -18.52 -11.08 22.36
N PHE A 318 -17.81 -11.81 21.52
CA PHE A 318 -16.51 -11.37 20.99
C PHE A 318 -16.58 -10.16 20.06
N LYS A 319 -17.73 -9.89 19.44
CA LYS A 319 -17.89 -8.73 18.56
C LYS A 319 -18.13 -7.43 19.32
N GLN A 320 -18.88 -7.53 20.42
CA GLN A 320 -19.21 -6.39 21.29
C GLN A 320 -18.22 -6.26 22.45
N HIS A 321 -17.28 -7.20 22.59
CA HIS A 321 -16.33 -7.29 23.70
C HIS A 321 -17.01 -7.30 25.08
N ILE A 322 -18.05 -8.11 25.22
CA ILE A 322 -18.84 -8.23 26.44
C ILE A 322 -18.69 -9.67 26.98
N ILE A 323 -18.47 -9.78 28.26
CA ILE A 323 -18.49 -11.04 29.01
C ILE A 323 -19.44 -10.86 30.19
N ILE A 324 -20.27 -11.86 30.47
CA ILE A 324 -21.25 -11.84 31.55
C ILE A 324 -21.20 -13.17 32.25
N ASN A 325 -21.01 -13.15 33.57
CA ASN A 325 -21.13 -14.34 34.44
C ASN A 325 -22.60 -14.60 34.71
N LEU A 326 -23.21 -15.55 33.98
CA LEU A 326 -24.61 -15.91 34.10
C LEU A 326 -24.96 -16.49 35.49
N THR A 327 -23.98 -17.13 36.16
CA THR A 327 -24.16 -17.69 37.49
C THR A 327 -24.24 -16.58 38.54
N GLU A 328 -23.34 -15.62 38.53
CA GLU A 328 -23.34 -14.45 39.43
C GLU A 328 -24.56 -13.54 39.20
N GLU A 329 -24.99 -13.39 37.97
CA GLU A 329 -26.17 -12.61 37.60
C GLU A 329 -27.51 -13.34 37.83
N ASN A 330 -27.48 -14.55 38.42
CA ASN A 330 -28.63 -15.34 38.78
C ASN A 330 -29.57 -15.71 37.62
N PHE A 331 -29.01 -16.06 36.46
CA PHE A 331 -29.81 -16.56 35.35
C PHE A 331 -30.32 -17.97 35.57
N ASN A 332 -31.50 -18.32 35.03
CA ASN A 332 -32.02 -19.68 35.07
C ASN A 332 -31.21 -20.61 34.11
N LEU A 333 -30.15 -21.19 34.66
CA LEU A 333 -29.18 -22.05 33.92
C LEU A 333 -29.78 -23.38 33.47
N GLU A 334 -30.91 -23.84 34.09
CA GLU A 334 -31.62 -25.06 33.68
C GLU A 334 -32.02 -24.97 32.21
N ARG A 335 -32.38 -23.80 31.76
CA ARG A 335 -32.76 -23.55 30.35
C ARG A 335 -31.59 -23.69 29.33
N LEU A 336 -30.36 -23.73 29.79
CA LEU A 336 -29.18 -24.01 28.98
C LEU A 336 -28.86 -25.50 28.83
N LYS A 337 -29.54 -26.36 29.63
CA LYS A 337 -29.29 -27.82 29.58
C LYS A 337 -29.55 -28.36 28.17
N LYS A 338 -28.72 -29.31 27.77
CA LYS A 338 -28.65 -29.89 26.44
C LYS A 338 -30.00 -30.38 25.95
N GLN A 339 -30.40 -29.94 24.77
CA GLN A 339 -31.50 -30.53 24.04
C GLN A 339 -31.03 -31.77 23.29
N PRO A 340 -31.90 -32.78 23.10
CA PRO A 340 -31.52 -34.01 22.43
C PRO A 340 -31.09 -33.74 20.98
N MET A 341 -29.94 -34.29 20.57
CA MET A 341 -29.30 -34.12 19.26
C MET A 341 -30.21 -34.34 18.04
N LYS A 342 -31.28 -35.11 18.15
CA LYS A 342 -32.19 -35.44 17.06
C LYS A 342 -32.91 -34.23 16.43
N GLN A 343 -32.98 -33.08 17.12
CA GLN A 343 -33.63 -31.88 16.58
C GLN A 343 -32.67 -30.94 15.84
N ILE A 344 -31.37 -30.98 16.14
CA ILE A 344 -30.36 -30.15 15.46
C ILE A 344 -30.14 -30.62 14.02
N GLU A 345 -30.21 -31.94 13.77
CA GLU A 345 -30.10 -32.52 12.40
C GLU A 345 -31.30 -32.15 11.51
N ARG A 346 -32.51 -32.06 12.08
CA ARG A 346 -33.69 -31.65 11.31
C ARG A 346 -33.61 -30.18 10.89
N HIS A 347 -33.09 -29.30 11.69
CA HIS A 347 -32.90 -27.88 11.31
C HIS A 347 -31.78 -27.68 10.28
N LYS A 348 -30.68 -28.42 10.36
CA LYS A 348 -29.63 -28.41 9.32
C LYS A 348 -30.17 -28.92 7.99
N HIS A 349 -31.01 -29.97 8.00
CA HIS A 349 -31.59 -30.54 6.78
C HIS A 349 -32.60 -29.58 6.13
N LEU A 350 -33.38 -28.82 6.91
CA LEU A 350 -34.34 -27.84 6.38
C LEU A 350 -33.65 -26.59 5.80
N GLN A 351 -32.49 -26.20 6.31
CA GLN A 351 -31.70 -25.09 5.72
C GLN A 351 -30.93 -25.53 4.47
N SER A 352 -30.46 -26.77 4.41
CA SER A 352 -29.77 -27.28 3.21
C SER A 352 -30.73 -27.55 2.03
N THR A 353 -31.97 -27.91 2.30
CA THR A 353 -32.98 -28.12 1.24
C THR A 353 -33.58 -26.85 0.67
N LYS A 354 -33.48 -25.70 1.39
CA LYS A 354 -33.91 -24.41 0.84
C LYS A 354 -32.88 -23.76 -0.11
N HIS A 355 -31.62 -24.23 -0.11
CA HIS A 355 -30.58 -23.70 -0.99
C HIS A 355 -30.38 -24.50 -2.30
N THR A 356 -30.97 -25.69 -2.43
CA THR A 356 -30.75 -26.56 -3.62
C THR A 356 -31.81 -26.43 -4.72
N SER A 357 -32.87 -25.60 -4.54
CA SER A 357 -33.97 -25.52 -5.54
C SER A 357 -33.91 -24.34 -6.51
N ARG A 358 -32.78 -23.70 -6.68
CA ARG A 358 -32.63 -22.55 -7.62
C ARG A 358 -31.37 -22.58 -8.47
N PHE A 359 -30.99 -23.70 -9.08
CA PHE A 359 -30.08 -23.66 -10.23
C PHE A 359 -30.13 -24.96 -11.03
N SER A 360 -31.13 -25.07 -11.89
CA SER A 360 -31.09 -25.97 -13.06
C SER A 360 -31.05 -25.09 -14.31
N GLY A 361 -29.88 -24.62 -14.63
CA GLY A 361 -29.59 -23.95 -15.89
C GLY A 361 -28.28 -24.48 -16.44
N LYS A 362 -28.37 -25.23 -17.52
CA LYS A 362 -27.23 -25.79 -18.27
C LYS A 362 -26.28 -24.64 -18.69
N ALA A 363 -25.09 -24.55 -18.08
CA ALA A 363 -23.99 -23.79 -18.62
C ALA A 363 -22.84 -24.74 -18.95
N LYS A 364 -22.39 -24.70 -20.22
CA LYS A 364 -21.24 -25.44 -20.74
C LYS A 364 -19.96 -25.06 -20.02
N LEU A 365 -19.26 -26.06 -19.49
CA LEU A 365 -17.89 -25.93 -19.02
C LEU A 365 -16.98 -25.46 -20.17
N ARG A 366 -16.23 -24.40 -19.92
CA ARG A 366 -14.94 -24.11 -20.57
C ARG A 366 -13.86 -24.40 -19.55
N ASP A 367 -12.99 -25.31 -19.86
CA ASP A 367 -11.78 -25.64 -19.13
C ASP A 367 -10.87 -24.41 -19.09
N VAL A 368 -10.50 -23.98 -17.89
CA VAL A 368 -9.29 -23.17 -17.64
C VAL A 368 -8.61 -23.78 -16.42
N SER A 369 -7.48 -24.39 -16.67
CA SER A 369 -6.56 -24.98 -15.73
C SER A 369 -5.92 -23.97 -14.77
N GLY A 370 -5.82 -24.35 -13.50
CA GLY A 370 -4.75 -23.94 -12.61
C GLY A 370 -5.00 -22.74 -11.70
N GLY A 371 -5.41 -23.00 -10.47
CA GLY A 371 -5.34 -22.07 -9.35
C GLY A 371 -5.76 -22.79 -8.06
N SER A 372 -4.79 -23.09 -7.19
CA SER A 372 -5.04 -23.79 -5.93
C SER A 372 -5.97 -22.98 -5.03
N HIS A 373 -7.12 -23.54 -4.69
CA HIS A 373 -7.98 -23.03 -3.62
C HIS A 373 -7.38 -23.40 -2.26
N SER A 374 -6.91 -22.39 -1.51
CA SER A 374 -6.64 -22.56 -0.10
C SER A 374 -7.96 -22.53 0.67
N GLU A 375 -8.25 -23.59 1.41
CA GLU A 375 -9.38 -23.67 2.33
C GLU A 375 -9.34 -22.51 3.35
N LYS A 376 -10.36 -21.67 3.35
CA LYS A 376 -10.56 -20.64 4.38
C LYS A 376 -11.06 -21.33 5.65
N ARG A 377 -10.26 -21.29 6.71
CA ARG A 377 -10.63 -21.81 8.02
C ARG A 377 -11.56 -20.83 8.75
N GLU A 378 -12.59 -21.33 9.42
CA GLU A 378 -13.69 -20.59 10.07
C GLU A 378 -13.28 -19.55 11.13
N TRP A 379 -12.02 -19.49 11.55
CA TRP A 379 -11.53 -18.49 12.50
C TRP A 379 -11.13 -17.15 11.87
N GLU A 380 -11.15 -17.02 10.54
CA GLU A 380 -10.93 -15.76 9.82
C GLU A 380 -12.14 -14.78 9.85
N ILE A 381 -13.25 -15.18 10.50
CA ILE A 381 -14.48 -14.40 10.62
C ILE A 381 -14.35 -13.37 11.76
N GLY A 382 -13.36 -12.54 11.76
CA GLY A 382 -13.22 -11.50 12.78
C GLY A 382 -12.57 -10.21 12.29
N TYR A 383 -11.94 -10.23 11.14
CA TYR A 383 -11.13 -9.09 10.67
C TYR A 383 -11.36 -8.74 9.19
N LYS A 384 -12.62 -8.64 8.79
CA LYS A 384 -13.00 -7.82 7.62
C LYS A 384 -13.53 -6.47 8.13
N GLY A 385 -12.66 -5.72 8.79
CA GLY A 385 -12.86 -4.30 8.98
C GLY A 385 -12.60 -3.60 7.64
N ASN A 386 -13.52 -2.84 7.21
CA ASN A 386 -13.61 -1.70 6.27
C ASN A 386 -12.34 -1.19 5.54
N TYR A 387 -11.39 -2.05 5.16
CA TYR A 387 -10.16 -1.61 4.49
C TYR A 387 -10.28 -1.50 2.97
N ASP A 388 -11.35 -2.10 2.37
CA ASP A 388 -11.57 -2.04 0.92
C ASP A 388 -12.35 -0.80 0.46
N LYS A 389 -12.87 0.03 1.39
CA LYS A 389 -13.64 1.25 1.04
C LYS A 389 -12.87 2.56 1.11
N VAL A 390 -11.67 2.58 1.68
CA VAL A 390 -10.90 3.84 1.87
C VAL A 390 -10.09 4.23 0.63
N ASP A 391 -9.84 3.31 -0.30
CA ASP A 391 -9.01 3.59 -1.48
C ASP A 391 -9.79 4.21 -2.66
N GLU A 392 -11.13 4.25 -2.62
CA GLU A 392 -11.94 4.88 -3.68
C GLU A 392 -12.28 6.35 -3.44
N GLU A 393 -12.33 6.82 -2.18
CA GLU A 393 -12.75 8.21 -1.89
C GLU A 393 -11.61 9.24 -1.86
N HIS A 394 -10.33 8.84 -1.86
CA HIS A 394 -9.19 9.77 -1.86
C HIS A 394 -8.59 10.05 -3.23
N SER A 395 -9.20 9.54 -4.31
CA SER A 395 -8.77 9.82 -5.69
C SER A 395 -9.49 11.01 -6.36
N MET A 396 -10.38 11.71 -5.65
CA MET A 396 -11.19 12.79 -6.25
C MET A 396 -11.00 14.15 -5.61
N LYS A 397 -9.85 14.48 -5.06
CA LYS A 397 -9.50 15.89 -4.79
C LYS A 397 -7.98 16.04 -4.77
N ILE A 398 -7.40 16.34 -5.90
CA ILE A 398 -6.39 17.38 -6.21
C ILE A 398 -6.18 17.33 -7.70
#